data_5782eb3284f7d7a545686d15e8a325af
#
_entry.id   5782eb3284f7d7a545686d15e8a325af
#
_cell.length_a   1.000
_cell.length_b   1.000
_cell.length_c   1.000
_cell.angle_alpha   90.00
_cell.angle_beta   90.00
_cell.angle_gamma   90.00
#
_symmetry.space_group_name_H-M   'P 1'
#
loop_
_entity.id
_entity.type
_entity.pdbx_description
1 polymer ?
#
loop_
_entity_poly.entity_id
_entity_poly.type
_entity_poly.pdbx_seq_one_letter_code
_entity_poly.pdbx_strand_id
1 'polypeptide(L)'
;VLKPTNGMVTLDGILYSEGNYEKIQRKIGYLPQEIELYPNLTVQECLEYMGDLAGVPKAECRKRIDYYLKKTSLIEHRKKKMKQLSGGMKRRVGLVQALLNEPEFLIVDEPTTGLDPEERIRIRNLLVDFSENRTVLFSTHVVEDLAATCNQLAIMHKGRFLYAGSMKNLTEEAQG
;
A
#
# COMPACT_ATOMS: atom_id res chain seq x y z
N VAL A 1 -7.58 7.92 -9.78
CA VAL A 1 -6.39 8.73 -10.09
C VAL A 1 -6.83 9.91 -10.95
N LEU A 2 -6.44 11.14 -10.57
CA LEU A 2 -6.77 12.34 -11.33
C LEU A 2 -5.93 12.38 -12.63
N LYS A 3 -6.53 12.83 -13.73
CA LYS A 3 -5.78 13.13 -14.96
C LYS A 3 -4.91 14.38 -14.73
N PRO A 4 -3.65 14.38 -15.19
CA PRO A 4 -2.83 15.58 -15.11
C PRO A 4 -3.43 16.69 -15.99
N THR A 5 -3.41 17.94 -15.51
CA THR A 5 -3.85 19.10 -16.29
C THR A 5 -2.88 19.36 -17.46
N ASN A 6 -1.59 19.18 -17.22
CA ASN A 6 -0.50 19.27 -18.19
C ASN A 6 0.53 18.19 -17.92
N GLY A 7 1.32 17.84 -18.95
CA GLY A 7 2.33 16.80 -18.85
C GLY A 7 1.77 15.40 -19.07
N MET A 8 2.59 14.39 -18.78
CA MET A 8 2.23 12.99 -18.96
C MET A 8 2.69 12.17 -17.73
N VAL A 9 1.95 11.11 -17.44
CA VAL A 9 2.31 10.11 -16.44
C VAL A 9 2.59 8.79 -17.15
N THR A 10 3.72 8.17 -16.86
CA THR A 10 4.07 6.85 -17.38
C THR A 10 4.39 5.91 -16.24
N LEU A 11 4.06 4.64 -16.41
CA LEU A 11 4.43 3.54 -15.52
C LEU A 11 5.11 2.47 -16.37
N ASP A 12 6.37 2.13 -16.10
CA ASP A 12 7.18 1.23 -16.94
C ASP A 12 7.17 1.62 -18.43
N GLY A 13 7.26 2.91 -18.73
CA GLY A 13 7.16 3.41 -20.11
C GLY A 13 5.77 3.35 -20.73
N ILE A 14 4.76 2.84 -20.03
CA ILE A 14 3.37 2.81 -20.50
C ILE A 14 2.70 4.12 -20.13
N LEU A 15 2.23 4.86 -21.14
CA LEU A 15 1.52 6.12 -20.92
C LEU A 15 0.16 5.86 -20.23
N TYR A 16 -0.11 6.62 -19.17
CA TYR A 16 -1.41 6.63 -18.50
C TYR A 16 -2.45 7.35 -19.37
N SER A 17 -3.16 6.59 -20.18
CA SER A 17 -4.17 7.05 -21.13
C SER A 17 -5.37 6.09 -21.13
N GLU A 18 -6.48 6.51 -21.71
CA GLU A 18 -7.73 5.72 -21.73
C GLU A 18 -7.54 4.29 -22.29
N GLY A 19 -6.71 4.12 -23.32
CA GLY A 19 -6.41 2.81 -23.88
C GLY A 19 -5.52 1.90 -23.00
N ASN A 20 -4.87 2.45 -21.97
CA ASN A 20 -3.91 1.74 -21.13
C ASN A 20 -4.33 1.64 -19.65
N TYR A 21 -5.48 2.20 -19.25
CA TYR A 21 -5.89 2.25 -17.84
C TYR A 21 -5.93 0.87 -17.18
N GLU A 22 -6.59 -0.08 -17.80
CA GLU A 22 -6.72 -1.42 -17.26
C GLU A 22 -5.35 -2.10 -17.07
N LYS A 23 -4.47 -1.97 -18.07
CA LYS A 23 -3.11 -2.52 -18.02
C LYS A 23 -2.28 -1.93 -16.88
N ILE A 24 -2.39 -0.61 -16.66
CA ILE A 24 -1.69 0.08 -15.58
C ILE A 24 -2.32 -0.24 -14.23
N GLN A 25 -3.65 -0.25 -14.12
CA GLN A 25 -4.35 -0.58 -12.87
C GLN A 25 -4.01 -1.98 -12.36
N ARG A 26 -3.83 -2.96 -13.24
CA ARG A 26 -3.41 -4.31 -12.86
C ARG A 26 -2.01 -4.37 -12.24
N LYS A 27 -1.15 -3.38 -12.54
CA LYS A 27 0.21 -3.29 -11.99
C LYS A 27 0.26 -2.56 -10.65
N ILE A 28 -0.82 -1.88 -10.24
CA ILE A 28 -0.86 -1.05 -9.04
C ILE A 28 -1.74 -1.68 -7.97
N GLY A 29 -1.18 -1.86 -6.77
CA GLY A 29 -1.94 -2.03 -5.54
C GLY A 29 -2.08 -0.68 -4.84
N TYR A 30 -3.27 -0.37 -4.33
CA TYR A 30 -3.50 0.89 -3.64
C TYR A 30 -4.15 0.69 -2.28
N LEU A 31 -3.56 1.28 -1.26
CA LEU A 31 -4.12 1.37 0.08
C LEU A 31 -4.38 2.85 0.41
N PRO A 32 -5.63 3.31 0.44
CA PRO A 32 -5.99 4.67 0.82
C PRO A 32 -5.81 4.92 2.32
N GLN A 33 -5.77 6.19 2.72
CA GLN A 33 -5.72 6.61 4.11
C GLN A 33 -6.94 6.09 4.89
N GLU A 34 -8.14 6.26 4.36
CA GLU A 34 -9.37 5.71 4.93
C GLU A 34 -9.76 4.43 4.19
N ILE A 35 -9.95 3.35 4.95
CA ILE A 35 -10.29 2.05 4.39
C ILE A 35 -11.75 1.75 4.70
N GLU A 36 -12.58 1.82 3.67
CA GLU A 36 -13.96 1.37 3.74
C GLU A 36 -14.02 -0.13 3.44
N LEU A 37 -14.14 -0.94 4.49
CA LEU A 37 -14.31 -2.38 4.39
C LEU A 37 -15.70 -2.78 4.84
N TYR A 38 -16.27 -3.80 4.20
CA TYR A 38 -17.62 -4.30 4.48
C TYR A 38 -17.75 -4.81 5.92
N PRO A 39 -18.42 -4.08 6.84
CA PRO A 39 -18.32 -4.32 8.28
C PRO A 39 -18.90 -5.66 8.72
N ASN A 40 -19.83 -6.22 7.96
CA ASN A 40 -20.51 -7.46 8.30
C ASN A 40 -19.90 -8.70 7.65
N LEU A 41 -19.02 -8.56 6.68
CA LEU A 41 -18.24 -9.66 6.10
C LEU A 41 -17.13 -10.09 7.05
N THR A 42 -16.76 -11.35 7.02
CA THR A 42 -15.53 -11.83 7.63
C THR A 42 -14.32 -11.33 6.82
N VAL A 43 -13.14 -11.37 7.42
CA VAL A 43 -11.89 -11.03 6.74
C VAL A 43 -11.75 -11.84 5.43
N GLN A 44 -12.00 -13.14 5.51
CA GLN A 44 -11.91 -14.01 4.33
C GLN A 44 -12.91 -13.63 3.26
N GLU A 45 -14.20 -13.50 3.60
CA GLU A 45 -15.25 -13.13 2.65
C GLU A 45 -14.97 -11.78 1.98
N CYS A 46 -14.48 -10.80 2.77
CA CYS A 46 -14.10 -9.49 2.26
C CYS A 46 -12.96 -9.60 1.23
N LEU A 47 -11.90 -10.34 1.56
CA LEU A 47 -10.75 -10.51 0.66
C LEU A 47 -11.11 -11.35 -0.58
N GLU A 48 -11.92 -12.41 -0.45
CA GLU A 48 -12.41 -13.19 -1.60
C GLU A 48 -13.24 -12.30 -2.53
N TYR A 49 -14.13 -11.47 -1.98
CA TYR A 49 -14.94 -10.52 -2.76
C TYR A 49 -14.07 -9.51 -3.51
N MET A 50 -13.05 -8.95 -2.84
CA MET A 50 -12.13 -8.00 -3.46
C MET A 50 -11.25 -8.67 -4.54
N GLY A 51 -10.85 -9.91 -4.32
CA GLY A 51 -10.14 -10.71 -5.32
C GLY A 51 -11.00 -11.00 -6.56
N ASP A 52 -12.28 -11.31 -6.37
CA ASP A 52 -13.22 -11.50 -7.47
C ASP A 52 -13.40 -10.20 -8.29
N LEU A 53 -13.53 -9.04 -7.63
CA LEU A 53 -13.58 -7.72 -8.29
C LEU A 53 -12.30 -7.39 -9.07
N ALA A 54 -11.13 -7.81 -8.54
CA ALA A 54 -9.85 -7.63 -9.23
C ALA A 54 -9.61 -8.65 -10.35
N GLY A 55 -10.55 -9.57 -10.59
CA GLY A 55 -10.44 -10.60 -11.62
C GLY A 55 -9.43 -11.71 -11.31
N VAL A 56 -9.07 -11.91 -10.03
CA VAL A 56 -8.15 -12.96 -9.61
C VAL A 56 -8.89 -14.31 -9.59
N PRO A 57 -8.40 -15.37 -10.27
CA PRO A 57 -9.02 -16.67 -10.25
C PRO A 57 -9.20 -17.21 -8.82
N LYS A 58 -10.37 -17.74 -8.46
CA LYS A 58 -10.73 -18.14 -7.09
C LYS A 58 -9.69 -19.02 -6.39
N ALA A 59 -9.15 -20.01 -7.09
CA ALA A 59 -8.15 -20.93 -6.52
C ALA A 59 -6.85 -20.20 -6.18
N GLU A 60 -6.44 -19.27 -7.02
CA GLU A 60 -5.26 -18.45 -6.82
C GLU A 60 -5.49 -17.41 -5.72
N CYS A 61 -6.65 -16.75 -5.73
CA CYS A 61 -7.05 -15.78 -4.71
C CYS A 61 -6.96 -16.39 -3.30
N ARG A 62 -7.48 -17.60 -3.10
CA ARG A 62 -7.42 -18.29 -1.80
C ARG A 62 -6.00 -18.57 -1.35
N LYS A 63 -5.11 -19.00 -2.24
CA LYS A 63 -3.69 -19.21 -1.93
C LYS A 63 -3.02 -17.91 -1.50
N ARG A 64 -3.28 -16.80 -2.22
CA ARG A 64 -2.74 -15.49 -1.89
C ARG A 64 -3.29 -14.96 -0.57
N ILE A 65 -4.59 -15.11 -0.31
CA ILE A 65 -5.20 -14.77 0.97
C ILE A 65 -4.51 -15.53 2.11
N ASP A 66 -4.35 -16.84 2.01
CA ASP A 66 -3.69 -17.64 3.04
C ASP A 66 -2.24 -17.19 3.28
N TYR A 67 -1.50 -16.93 2.22
CA TYR A 67 -0.12 -16.44 2.28
C TYR A 67 -0.02 -15.08 2.98
N TYR A 68 -0.80 -14.08 2.52
CA TYR A 68 -0.74 -12.73 3.06
C TYR A 68 -1.34 -12.62 4.46
N LEU A 69 -2.39 -13.38 4.80
CA LEU A 69 -2.90 -13.41 6.17
C LEU A 69 -1.87 -13.97 7.17
N LYS A 70 -1.04 -14.95 6.75
CA LYS A 70 0.09 -15.42 7.56
C LYS A 70 1.14 -14.32 7.72
N LYS A 71 1.59 -13.71 6.61
CA LYS A 71 2.58 -12.62 6.64
C LYS A 71 2.16 -11.45 7.52
N THR A 72 0.88 -11.09 7.49
CA THR A 72 0.32 -9.96 8.26
C THR A 72 -0.14 -10.34 9.67
N SER A 73 0.09 -11.59 10.13
CA SER A 73 -0.37 -12.11 11.43
C SER A 73 -1.88 -11.98 11.63
N LEU A 74 -2.67 -12.20 10.57
CA LEU A 74 -4.13 -12.14 10.59
C LEU A 74 -4.81 -13.50 10.39
N ILE A 75 -4.04 -14.58 10.24
CA ILE A 75 -4.60 -15.91 9.92
C ILE A 75 -5.64 -16.38 10.95
N GLU A 76 -5.38 -16.16 12.23
CA GLU A 76 -6.30 -16.51 13.33
C GLU A 76 -7.58 -15.66 13.34
N HIS A 77 -7.55 -14.53 12.63
CA HIS A 77 -8.67 -13.59 12.55
C HIS A 77 -9.50 -13.72 11.27
N ARG A 78 -9.16 -14.67 10.38
CA ARG A 78 -9.81 -14.86 9.08
C ARG A 78 -11.34 -14.98 9.11
N LYS A 79 -11.88 -15.55 10.20
CA LYS A 79 -13.34 -15.73 10.42
C LYS A 79 -13.97 -14.59 11.21
N LYS A 80 -13.20 -13.63 11.74
CA LYS A 80 -13.77 -12.45 12.42
C LYS A 80 -14.41 -11.51 11.41
N LYS A 81 -15.50 -10.88 11.80
CA LYS A 81 -16.15 -9.81 11.00
C LYS A 81 -15.27 -8.56 11.01
N MET A 82 -15.26 -7.83 9.89
CA MET A 82 -14.45 -6.62 9.74
C MET A 82 -14.71 -5.58 10.85
N LYS A 83 -15.95 -5.44 11.33
CA LYS A 83 -16.30 -4.53 12.44
C LYS A 83 -15.69 -4.92 13.79
N GLN A 84 -15.20 -6.14 13.95
CA GLN A 84 -14.58 -6.65 15.19
C GLN A 84 -13.06 -6.44 15.24
N LEU A 85 -12.47 -5.91 14.15
CA LEU A 85 -11.04 -5.69 14.05
C LEU A 85 -10.66 -4.32 14.61
N SER A 86 -9.45 -4.24 15.21
CA SER A 86 -8.81 -2.95 15.54
C SER A 86 -8.46 -2.15 14.28
N GLY A 87 -8.14 -0.87 14.45
CA GLY A 87 -7.68 -0.02 13.35
C GLY A 87 -6.46 -0.60 12.62
N GLY A 88 -5.45 -1.00 13.37
CA GLY A 88 -4.24 -1.64 12.83
C GLY A 88 -4.52 -2.96 12.11
N MET A 89 -5.43 -3.79 12.64
CA MET A 89 -5.86 -5.01 11.95
C MET A 89 -6.58 -4.70 10.64
N LYS A 90 -7.47 -3.72 10.62
CA LYS A 90 -8.14 -3.26 9.37
C LYS A 90 -7.12 -2.76 8.36
N ARG A 91 -6.11 -2.00 8.81
CA ARG A 91 -5.04 -1.50 7.96
C ARG A 91 -4.27 -2.66 7.31
N ARG A 92 -3.94 -3.70 8.07
CA ARG A 92 -3.28 -4.91 7.55
C ARG A 92 -4.17 -5.67 6.57
N VAL A 93 -5.49 -5.78 6.80
CA VAL A 93 -6.42 -6.36 5.80
C VAL A 93 -6.42 -5.53 4.51
N GLY A 94 -6.41 -4.21 4.60
CA GLY A 94 -6.30 -3.32 3.43
C GLY A 94 -5.00 -3.53 2.65
N LEU A 95 -3.86 -3.76 3.34
CA LEU A 95 -2.60 -4.14 2.68
C LEU A 95 -2.73 -5.47 1.95
N VAL A 96 -3.33 -6.49 2.59
CA VAL A 96 -3.58 -7.78 1.92
C VAL A 96 -4.43 -7.59 0.67
N GLN A 97 -5.51 -6.80 0.77
CA GLN A 97 -6.38 -6.48 -0.38
C GLN A 97 -5.58 -5.85 -1.53
N ALA A 98 -4.74 -4.85 -1.24
CA ALA A 98 -3.93 -4.17 -2.24
C ALA A 98 -2.92 -5.11 -2.93
N LEU A 99 -2.57 -6.23 -2.29
CA LEU A 99 -1.59 -7.20 -2.77
C LEU A 99 -2.20 -8.41 -3.49
N LEU A 100 -3.53 -8.60 -3.44
CA LEU A 100 -4.18 -9.79 -4.01
C LEU A 100 -3.91 -9.97 -5.51
N ASN A 101 -3.71 -8.89 -6.24
CA ASN A 101 -3.43 -8.90 -7.67
C ASN A 101 -1.92 -9.01 -8.00
N GLU A 102 -1.05 -9.25 -7.00
CA GLU A 102 0.41 -9.29 -7.16
C GLU A 102 0.96 -8.06 -7.91
N PRO A 103 0.67 -6.84 -7.44
CA PRO A 103 1.06 -5.64 -8.15
C PRO A 103 2.59 -5.45 -8.14
N GLU A 104 3.13 -4.85 -9.20
CA GLU A 104 4.53 -4.43 -9.28
C GLU A 104 4.78 -3.15 -8.46
N PHE A 105 3.73 -2.31 -8.32
CA PHE A 105 3.77 -1.05 -7.56
C PHE A 105 2.71 -1.06 -6.47
N LEU A 106 3.13 -0.88 -5.24
CA LEU A 106 2.25 -0.72 -4.08
C LEU A 106 2.26 0.75 -3.64
N ILE A 107 1.12 1.42 -3.76
CA ILE A 107 0.93 2.81 -3.33
C ILE A 107 0.15 2.79 -2.02
N VAL A 108 0.69 3.43 -0.98
CA VAL A 108 0.11 3.42 0.36
C VAL A 108 0.01 4.86 0.88
N ASP A 109 -1.19 5.29 1.19
CA ASP A 109 -1.43 6.64 1.70
C ASP A 109 -1.52 6.63 3.22
N GLU A 110 -0.61 7.38 3.89
CA GLU A 110 -0.54 7.53 5.34
C GLU A 110 -0.66 6.20 6.12
N PRO A 111 0.24 5.22 5.89
CA PRO A 111 0.07 3.84 6.39
C PRO A 111 -0.03 3.70 7.91
N THR A 112 0.55 4.62 8.65
CA THR A 112 0.76 4.52 10.11
C THR A 112 -0.08 5.52 10.90
N THR A 113 -0.79 6.41 10.23
CA THR A 113 -1.61 7.45 10.88
C THR A 113 -2.70 6.86 11.76
N GLY A 114 -2.79 7.35 12.99
CA GLY A 114 -3.80 6.91 13.97
C GLY A 114 -3.54 5.53 14.59
N LEU A 115 -2.37 4.93 14.34
CA LEU A 115 -1.98 3.66 14.94
C LEU A 115 -1.15 3.87 16.21
N ASP A 116 -1.23 2.91 17.13
CA ASP A 116 -0.35 2.83 18.28
C ASP A 116 1.11 2.50 17.85
N PRO A 117 2.11 2.74 18.72
CA PRO A 117 3.52 2.55 18.36
C PRO A 117 3.85 1.11 17.91
N GLU A 118 3.25 0.09 18.50
CA GLU A 118 3.50 -1.31 18.13
C GLU A 118 2.98 -1.61 16.72
N GLU A 119 1.76 -1.19 16.40
CA GLU A 119 1.18 -1.37 15.08
C GLU A 119 1.92 -0.55 14.00
N ARG A 120 2.45 0.65 14.34
CA ARG A 120 3.30 1.42 13.43
C ARG A 120 4.55 0.64 13.03
N ILE A 121 5.27 0.08 14.01
CA ILE A 121 6.46 -0.74 13.75
C ILE A 121 6.09 -1.94 12.87
N ARG A 122 4.98 -2.59 13.15
CA ARG A 122 4.50 -3.74 12.39
C ARG A 122 4.19 -3.40 10.94
N ILE A 123 3.49 -2.30 10.70
CA ILE A 123 3.19 -1.84 9.34
C ILE A 123 4.47 -1.46 8.58
N ARG A 124 5.41 -0.74 9.23
CA ARG A 124 6.70 -0.40 8.61
C ARG A 124 7.46 -1.64 8.17
N ASN A 125 7.58 -2.63 9.05
CA ASN A 125 8.27 -3.89 8.72
C ASN A 125 7.60 -4.59 7.54
N LEU A 126 6.27 -4.63 7.48
CA LEU A 126 5.53 -5.19 6.34
C LEU A 126 5.81 -4.43 5.03
N LEU A 127 5.88 -3.10 5.06
CA LEU A 127 6.21 -2.32 3.86
C LEU A 127 7.63 -2.59 3.38
N VAL A 128 8.59 -2.74 4.30
CA VAL A 128 9.97 -3.15 3.97
C VAL A 128 9.98 -4.54 3.34
N ASP A 129 9.35 -5.53 3.97
CA ASP A 129 9.26 -6.90 3.45
C ASP A 129 8.64 -6.93 2.04
N PHE A 130 7.60 -6.13 1.82
CA PHE A 130 6.95 -6.06 0.51
C PHE A 130 7.81 -5.36 -0.54
N SER A 131 8.72 -4.46 -0.13
CA SER A 131 9.62 -3.75 -1.05
C SER A 131 10.72 -4.63 -1.62
N GLU A 132 10.98 -5.82 -1.07
CA GLU A 132 11.99 -6.75 -1.60
C GLU A 132 11.70 -7.19 -3.05
N ASN A 133 10.43 -7.28 -3.43
CA ASN A 133 10.01 -7.83 -4.72
C ASN A 133 9.13 -6.86 -5.55
N ARG A 134 8.97 -5.62 -5.10
CA ARG A 134 8.15 -4.60 -5.78
C ARG A 134 8.54 -3.19 -5.38
N THR A 135 8.10 -2.22 -6.14
CA THR A 135 8.25 -0.81 -5.73
C THR A 135 7.14 -0.44 -4.75
N VAL A 136 7.51 0.03 -3.57
CA VAL A 136 6.57 0.56 -2.57
C VAL A 136 6.72 2.07 -2.49
N LEU A 137 5.65 2.79 -2.79
CA LEU A 137 5.54 4.24 -2.63
C LEU A 137 4.55 4.53 -1.52
N PHE A 138 4.95 5.22 -0.47
CA PHE A 138 4.02 5.65 0.56
C PHE A 138 4.16 7.14 0.88
N SER A 139 3.04 7.78 1.20
CA SER A 139 3.00 9.13 1.75
C SER A 139 3.04 9.06 3.26
N THR A 140 3.69 10.02 3.91
CA THR A 140 3.61 10.20 5.36
C THR A 140 4.02 11.61 5.76
N HIS A 141 3.47 12.11 6.87
CA HIS A 141 3.95 13.30 7.56
C HIS A 141 4.79 12.93 8.80
N VAL A 142 5.01 11.64 9.07
CA VAL A 142 5.77 11.13 10.21
C VAL A 142 7.21 10.86 9.76
N VAL A 143 8.14 11.75 10.13
CA VAL A 143 9.55 11.69 9.71
C VAL A 143 10.23 10.39 10.15
N GLU A 144 9.89 9.88 11.33
CA GLU A 144 10.43 8.62 11.87
C GLU A 144 10.12 7.41 10.96
N ASP A 145 8.99 7.42 10.27
CA ASP A 145 8.65 6.35 9.34
C ASP A 145 9.56 6.35 8.12
N LEU A 146 9.95 7.54 7.63
CA LEU A 146 10.86 7.67 6.49
C LEU A 146 12.24 7.11 6.81
N ALA A 147 12.82 7.50 7.93
CA ALA A 147 14.17 7.10 8.32
C ALA A 147 14.32 5.57 8.48
N ALA A 148 13.23 4.89 8.88
CA ALA A 148 13.24 3.46 9.15
C ALA A 148 12.90 2.59 7.94
N THR A 149 12.31 3.16 6.86
CA THR A 149 11.69 2.35 5.80
C THR A 149 12.12 2.70 4.38
N CYS A 150 12.58 3.94 4.10
CA CYS A 150 12.83 4.33 2.73
C CYS A 150 14.31 4.68 2.44
N ASN A 151 14.76 4.31 1.23
CA ASN A 151 16.06 4.70 0.70
C ASN A 151 15.98 5.95 -0.17
N GLN A 152 14.81 6.23 -0.73
CA GLN A 152 14.52 7.37 -1.59
C GLN A 152 13.35 8.14 -1.00
N LEU A 153 13.41 9.45 -1.07
CA LEU A 153 12.30 10.30 -0.63
C LEU A 153 12.10 11.50 -1.55
N ALA A 154 10.88 12.02 -1.53
CA ALA A 154 10.54 13.29 -2.16
C ALA A 154 9.81 14.17 -1.14
N ILE A 155 10.29 15.39 -0.94
CA ILE A 155 9.65 16.40 -0.08
C ILE A 155 8.83 17.32 -0.97
N MET A 156 7.54 17.42 -0.67
CA MET A 156 6.60 18.26 -1.42
C MET A 156 6.04 19.37 -0.52
N HIS A 157 6.01 20.60 -1.04
CA HIS A 157 5.34 21.73 -0.39
C HIS A 157 4.56 22.54 -1.43
N LYS A 158 3.31 22.84 -1.14
CA LYS A 158 2.40 23.63 -2.02
C LYS A 158 2.44 23.15 -3.49
N GLY A 159 2.42 21.84 -3.70
CA GLY A 159 2.40 21.22 -5.04
C GLY A 159 3.73 21.24 -5.79
N ARG A 160 4.84 21.61 -5.13
CA ARG A 160 6.20 21.60 -5.72
C ARG A 160 7.11 20.67 -4.94
N PHE A 161 7.98 19.96 -5.66
CA PHE A 161 9.06 19.23 -5.02
C PHE A 161 10.12 20.21 -4.52
N LEU A 162 10.44 20.13 -3.23
CA LEU A 162 11.57 20.83 -2.62
C LEU A 162 12.84 19.97 -2.70
N TYR A 163 12.68 18.66 -2.61
CA TYR A 163 13.75 17.67 -2.70
C TYR A 163 13.22 16.38 -3.33
N ALA A 164 14.04 15.70 -4.09
CA ALA A 164 13.80 14.33 -4.53
C ALA A 164 15.15 13.62 -4.68
N GLY A 165 15.39 12.58 -3.89
CA GLY A 165 16.68 11.88 -3.88
C GLY A 165 16.82 10.88 -2.75
N SER A 166 18.07 10.45 -2.47
CA SER A 166 18.33 9.51 -1.39
C SER A 166 18.26 10.19 -0.03
N MET A 167 17.85 9.44 1.00
CA MET A 167 17.87 9.89 2.39
C MET A 167 19.30 10.31 2.82
N LYS A 168 20.30 9.58 2.35
CA LYS A 168 21.71 9.86 2.65
C LYS A 168 22.14 11.24 2.17
N ASN A 169 21.84 11.58 0.92
CA ASN A 169 22.20 12.87 0.35
C ASN A 169 21.52 14.03 1.09
N LEU A 170 20.23 13.85 1.47
CA LEU A 170 19.54 14.88 2.23
C LEU A 170 20.20 15.17 3.58
N THR A 171 20.65 14.13 4.28
CA THR A 171 21.34 14.31 5.58
C THR A 171 22.72 14.96 5.42
N GLU A 172 23.44 14.68 4.35
CA GLU A 172 24.72 15.33 4.04
C GLU A 172 24.53 16.81 3.70
N GLU A 173 23.54 17.16 2.89
CA GLU A 173 23.20 18.56 2.56
C GLU A 173 22.71 19.36 3.77
N ALA A 174 22.06 18.72 4.75
CA ALA A 174 21.56 19.39 5.96
C ALA A 174 22.64 19.62 7.02
N GLN A 175 23.81 18.97 6.92
CA GLN A 175 24.94 19.10 7.85
C GLN A 175 26.02 20.06 7.36
N GLY A 176 25.97 20.51 6.12
CA GLY A 176 26.91 21.48 5.49
C GLY A 176 26.36 22.87 5.49
#